data_1f2381ff29caf867884e85ceececd60e
#
_entry.id   1f2381ff29caf867884e85ceececd60e
#
_cell.length_a   1.000
_cell.length_b   1.000
_cell.length_c   1.000
_cell.angle_alpha   90.00
_cell.angle_beta   90.00
_cell.angle_gamma   90.00
#
_symmetry.space_group_name_H-M   'P 1'
#
loop_
_entity.id
_entity.type
_entity.pdbx_description
1 polymer ?
#
loop_
_entity_poly.entity_id
_entity_poly.type
_entity_poly.pdbx_seq_one_letter_code
_entity_poly.pdbx_strand_id
1 'polypeptide(L)'
;MRILIVEDDPLNVELFEAALETEHEIVIERDGVSGEARALLEKFDLVLLDVQLPKRGGIEVCGNLRAAGVRIPIVALSASVLPEEVARTTEAGFDVFWSKPISPPDLRAAVKSINHPPARRD
;
A
#
# COMPACT_ATOMS: atom_id res chain seq x y z
N MET A 1 -2.78 -13.98 -1.78
CA MET A 1 -1.68 -13.07 -2.21
C MET A 1 -0.71 -12.85 -1.07
N ARG A 2 0.47 -12.43 -1.40
CA ARG A 2 1.44 -11.98 -0.43
C ARG A 2 1.43 -10.45 -0.43
N ILE A 3 1.07 -9.87 0.70
CA ILE A 3 0.80 -8.42 0.82
C ILE A 3 1.75 -7.79 1.80
N LEU A 4 2.42 -6.71 1.37
CA LEU A 4 3.22 -5.88 2.26
C LEU A 4 2.36 -4.70 2.70
N ILE A 5 2.25 -4.49 4.00
CA ILE A 5 1.55 -3.34 4.56
C ILE A 5 2.59 -2.46 5.26
N VAL A 6 2.71 -1.22 4.81
CA VAL A 6 3.61 -0.26 5.42
C VAL A 6 2.76 0.80 6.12
N GLU A 7 2.71 0.72 7.43
CA GLU A 7 1.79 1.50 8.26
C GLU A 7 2.38 1.64 9.65
N ASP A 8 2.44 2.85 10.19
CA ASP A 8 3.06 3.08 11.49
C ASP A 8 2.06 3.12 12.67
N ASP A 9 0.78 3.30 12.40
CA ASP A 9 -0.22 3.35 13.48
C ASP A 9 -0.53 1.93 13.94
N PRO A 10 -0.24 1.59 15.21
CA PRO A 10 -0.44 0.23 15.70
C PRO A 10 -1.88 -0.27 15.57
N LEU A 11 -2.86 0.62 15.74
CA LEU A 11 -4.26 0.23 15.63
C LEU A 11 -4.60 -0.14 14.18
N ASN A 12 -4.14 0.65 13.22
CA ASN A 12 -4.37 0.35 11.81
C ASN A 12 -3.68 -0.95 11.40
N VAL A 13 -2.45 -1.17 11.88
CA VAL A 13 -1.73 -2.42 11.61
C VAL A 13 -2.54 -3.61 12.09
N GLU A 14 -3.03 -3.55 13.32
CA GLU A 14 -3.80 -4.63 13.91
C GLU A 14 -5.08 -4.90 13.13
N LEU A 15 -5.80 -3.84 12.78
CA LEU A 15 -7.05 -3.96 12.03
C LEU A 15 -6.83 -4.52 10.62
N PHE A 16 -5.81 -4.03 9.94
CA PHE A 16 -5.52 -4.46 8.57
C PHE A 16 -5.05 -5.91 8.55
N GLU A 17 -4.19 -6.27 9.48
CA GLU A 17 -3.70 -7.64 9.56
C GLU A 17 -4.85 -8.59 9.86
N ALA A 18 -5.69 -8.27 10.85
CA ALA A 18 -6.82 -9.12 11.21
C ALA A 18 -7.80 -9.28 10.04
N ALA A 19 -7.98 -8.22 9.27
CA ALA A 19 -8.92 -8.26 8.14
C ALA A 19 -8.44 -9.15 7.00
N LEU A 20 -7.12 -9.26 6.80
CA LEU A 20 -6.56 -9.88 5.60
C LEU A 20 -5.83 -11.19 5.83
N GLU A 21 -5.43 -11.48 7.07
CA GLU A 21 -4.53 -12.62 7.32
C GLU A 21 -5.17 -13.98 7.08
N THR A 22 -6.50 -14.07 7.09
CA THR A 22 -7.16 -15.35 6.88
C THR A 22 -7.05 -15.83 5.43
N GLU A 23 -6.90 -14.88 4.49
CA GLU A 23 -6.87 -15.22 3.07
C GLU A 23 -5.55 -14.89 2.39
N HIS A 24 -4.66 -14.18 3.10
CA HIS A 24 -3.41 -13.69 2.50
C HIS A 24 -2.27 -13.83 3.48
N GLU A 25 -1.06 -13.92 2.93
CA GLU A 25 0.16 -13.82 3.73
C GLU A 25 0.49 -12.34 3.90
N ILE A 26 0.60 -11.88 5.14
CA ILE A 26 0.79 -10.47 5.45
C ILE A 26 2.17 -10.24 6.05
N VAL A 27 2.87 -9.25 5.52
CA VAL A 27 4.13 -8.77 6.06
C VAL A 27 3.94 -7.29 6.43
N ILE A 28 4.39 -6.91 7.62
CA ILE A 28 4.20 -5.56 8.15
C ILE A 28 5.55 -4.87 8.28
N GLU A 29 5.64 -3.64 7.81
CA GLU A 29 6.73 -2.72 8.15
C GLU A 29 6.12 -1.43 8.65
N ARG A 30 6.82 -0.74 9.55
CA ARG A 30 6.24 0.40 10.25
C ARG A 30 6.83 1.75 9.88
N ASP A 31 7.76 1.78 8.96
CA ASP A 31 8.32 3.03 8.45
C ASP A 31 8.68 2.89 6.97
N GLY A 32 8.91 4.03 6.33
CA GLY A 32 9.14 4.04 4.89
C GLY A 32 10.47 3.41 4.48
N VAL A 33 11.50 3.55 5.31
CA VAL A 33 12.82 2.98 4.97
C VAL A 33 12.76 1.46 5.00
N SER A 34 12.20 0.90 6.08
CA SER A 34 12.07 -0.56 6.20
C SER A 34 11.11 -1.11 5.15
N GLY A 35 10.00 -0.39 4.89
CA GLY A 35 9.03 -0.82 3.88
C GLY A 35 9.64 -0.87 2.50
N GLU A 36 10.39 0.16 2.12
CA GLU A 36 11.05 0.17 0.83
C GLU A 36 12.06 -0.95 0.70
N ALA A 37 12.90 -1.15 1.73
CA ALA A 37 13.89 -2.22 1.71
C ALA A 37 13.24 -3.59 1.57
N ARG A 38 12.15 -3.82 2.28
CA ARG A 38 11.44 -5.10 2.21
C ARG A 38 10.86 -5.33 0.81
N ALA A 39 10.25 -4.31 0.23
CA ALA A 39 9.64 -4.42 -1.10
C ALA A 39 10.69 -4.68 -2.18
N LEU A 40 11.92 -4.21 -1.98
CA LEU A 40 12.99 -4.44 -2.94
C LEU A 40 13.64 -5.81 -2.76
N LEU A 41 13.64 -6.35 -1.55
CA LEU A 41 14.30 -7.63 -1.25
C LEU A 41 13.42 -8.84 -1.50
N GLU A 42 12.11 -8.69 -1.38
CA GLU A 42 11.19 -9.82 -1.45
C GLU A 42 10.11 -9.55 -2.48
N LYS A 43 9.47 -10.62 -2.94
CA LYS A 43 8.39 -10.51 -3.92
C LYS A 43 7.05 -10.43 -3.21
N PHE A 44 6.27 -9.45 -3.58
CA PHE A 44 4.90 -9.26 -3.10
C PHE A 44 3.95 -9.16 -4.28
N ASP A 45 2.69 -9.43 -4.03
CA ASP A 45 1.63 -9.28 -5.03
C ASP A 45 0.96 -7.92 -4.93
N LEU A 46 1.07 -7.28 -3.78
CA LEU A 46 0.39 -6.01 -3.49
C LEU A 46 1.12 -5.30 -2.36
N VAL A 47 1.22 -3.98 -2.46
CA VAL A 47 1.73 -3.14 -1.36
C VAL A 47 0.64 -2.17 -0.95
N LEU A 48 0.29 -2.16 0.33
CA LEU A 48 -0.56 -1.14 0.94
C LEU A 48 0.38 -0.19 1.67
N LEU A 49 0.44 1.05 1.23
CA LEU A 49 1.50 1.97 1.63
C LEU A 49 0.88 3.27 2.14
N ASP A 50 1.04 3.53 3.43
CA ASP A 50 0.60 4.79 4.01
C ASP A 50 1.41 5.93 3.39
N VAL A 51 0.72 6.99 3.03
CA VAL A 51 1.38 8.16 2.46
C VAL A 51 2.22 8.89 3.51
N GLN A 52 1.75 8.90 4.76
CA GLN A 52 2.44 9.60 5.84
C GLN A 52 3.14 8.62 6.78
N LEU A 53 4.41 8.39 6.53
CA LEU A 53 5.23 7.45 7.29
C LEU A 53 6.42 8.16 7.90
N PRO A 54 6.91 7.67 9.05
CA PRO A 54 8.18 8.17 9.58
C PRO A 54 9.35 7.70 8.72
N LYS A 55 10.45 8.41 8.83
CA LYS A 55 11.75 8.16 8.19
C LYS A 55 11.74 8.41 6.69
N ARG A 56 10.71 7.96 5.97
CA ARG A 56 10.57 8.22 4.54
C ARG A 56 9.09 8.15 4.19
N GLY A 57 8.56 9.21 3.59
CA GLY A 57 7.15 9.28 3.25
C GLY A 57 6.76 8.30 2.15
N GLY A 58 5.49 7.93 2.12
CA GLY A 58 5.01 6.94 1.17
C GLY A 58 5.15 7.36 -0.28
N ILE A 59 5.01 8.65 -0.57
CA ILE A 59 5.17 9.14 -1.94
C ILE A 59 6.59 8.89 -2.45
N GLU A 60 7.58 9.20 -1.60
CA GLU A 60 8.97 8.94 -1.95
C GLU A 60 9.24 7.44 -2.09
N VAL A 61 8.72 6.64 -1.17
CA VAL A 61 8.89 5.18 -1.23
C VAL A 61 8.33 4.64 -2.55
N CYS A 62 7.13 5.04 -2.92
CA CYS A 62 6.50 4.58 -4.15
C CYS A 62 7.34 4.97 -5.38
N GLY A 63 7.78 6.22 -5.43
CA GLY A 63 8.63 6.69 -6.52
C GLY A 63 9.91 5.88 -6.64
N ASN A 64 10.54 5.57 -5.49
CA ASN A 64 11.77 4.78 -5.48
C ASN A 64 11.52 3.34 -5.95
N LEU A 65 10.40 2.75 -5.54
CA LEU A 65 10.05 1.40 -5.98
C LEU A 65 9.81 1.35 -7.48
N ARG A 66 9.10 2.34 -8.03
CA ARG A 66 8.86 2.40 -9.46
C ARG A 66 10.16 2.60 -10.23
N ALA A 67 11.03 3.48 -9.73
CA ALA A 67 12.34 3.71 -10.36
C ALA A 67 13.19 2.44 -10.36
N ALA A 68 13.01 1.58 -9.37
CA ALA A 68 13.73 0.31 -9.28
C ALA A 68 13.09 -0.81 -10.10
N GLY A 69 11.99 -0.53 -10.80
CA GLY A 69 11.35 -1.51 -11.66
C GLY A 69 10.27 -2.36 -11.02
N VAL A 70 9.86 -2.02 -9.80
CA VAL A 70 8.75 -2.73 -9.14
C VAL A 70 7.46 -2.35 -9.84
N ARG A 71 6.70 -3.34 -10.30
CA ARG A 71 5.50 -3.11 -11.12
C ARG A 71 4.21 -3.63 -10.53
N ILE A 72 4.25 -4.21 -9.34
CA ILE A 72 3.06 -4.72 -8.69
C ILE A 72 2.14 -3.57 -8.28
N PRO A 73 0.85 -3.84 -8.04
CA PRO A 73 -0.05 -2.81 -7.55
C PRO A 73 0.42 -2.22 -6.23
N ILE A 74 0.39 -0.90 -6.14
CA ILE A 74 0.71 -0.17 -4.91
C ILE A 74 -0.47 0.74 -4.60
N VAL A 75 -1.05 0.57 -3.42
CA VAL A 75 -2.20 1.34 -2.97
C VAL A 75 -1.73 2.41 -1.98
N ALA A 76 -2.15 3.64 -2.19
CA ALA A 76 -1.91 4.71 -1.25
C ALA A 76 -3.00 4.70 -0.19
N LEU A 77 -2.60 4.73 1.08
CA LEU A 77 -3.52 4.87 2.21
C LEU A 77 -3.29 6.24 2.81
N SER A 78 -4.33 7.06 2.92
CA SER A 78 -4.16 8.41 3.45
C SER A 78 -5.41 8.89 4.16
N ALA A 79 -5.20 9.65 5.25
CA ALA A 79 -6.30 10.33 5.92
C ALA A 79 -6.68 11.62 5.20
N SER A 80 -5.82 12.13 4.32
CA SER A 80 -6.08 13.35 3.57
C SER A 80 -6.61 13.01 2.17
N VAL A 81 -7.70 13.67 1.78
CA VAL A 81 -8.29 13.48 0.45
C VAL A 81 -8.22 14.76 -0.37
N LEU A 82 -7.30 15.68 -0.02
CA LEU A 82 -7.12 16.90 -0.78
C LEU A 82 -6.71 16.59 -2.22
N PRO A 83 -7.28 17.29 -3.20
CA PRO A 83 -6.99 16.98 -4.60
C PRO A 83 -5.51 17.01 -4.95
N GLU A 84 -4.75 17.96 -4.40
CA GLU A 84 -3.31 18.04 -4.68
C GLU A 84 -2.55 16.86 -4.08
N GLU A 85 -3.03 16.31 -2.98
CA GLU A 85 -2.40 15.14 -2.38
C GLU A 85 -2.68 13.89 -3.20
N VAL A 86 -3.93 13.73 -3.63
CA VAL A 86 -4.31 12.61 -4.51
C VAL A 86 -3.50 12.68 -5.81
N ALA A 87 -3.36 13.89 -6.38
CA ALA A 87 -2.58 14.06 -7.60
C ALA A 87 -1.12 13.64 -7.41
N ARG A 88 -0.53 13.96 -6.27
CA ARG A 88 0.87 13.58 -6.00
C ARG A 88 1.04 12.07 -5.90
N THR A 89 0.03 11.38 -5.34
CA THR A 89 0.11 9.91 -5.27
C THR A 89 0.05 9.31 -6.67
N THR A 90 -0.80 9.83 -7.53
CA THR A 90 -0.90 9.35 -8.91
C THR A 90 0.41 9.57 -9.65
N GLU A 91 1.00 10.76 -9.51
CA GLU A 91 2.28 11.09 -10.16
C GLU A 91 3.42 10.21 -9.67
N ALA A 92 3.39 9.83 -8.39
CA ALA A 92 4.45 9.00 -7.83
C ALA A 92 4.37 7.55 -8.32
N GLY A 93 3.24 7.13 -8.88
CA GLY A 93 3.11 5.80 -9.42
C GLY A 93 2.20 4.86 -8.64
N PHE A 94 1.43 5.40 -7.70
CA PHE A 94 0.39 4.61 -7.02
C PHE A 94 -0.70 4.25 -8.03
N ASP A 95 -1.22 3.04 -7.91
CA ASP A 95 -2.31 2.58 -8.78
C ASP A 95 -3.67 2.98 -8.27
N VAL A 96 -3.84 3.04 -6.95
CA VAL A 96 -5.13 3.28 -6.32
C VAL A 96 -4.90 4.13 -5.07
N PHE A 97 -5.89 4.92 -4.71
CA PHE A 97 -5.87 5.73 -3.49
C PHE A 97 -7.08 5.34 -2.64
N TRP A 98 -6.83 4.94 -1.37
CA TRP A 98 -7.90 4.66 -0.43
C TRP A 98 -7.79 5.62 0.75
N SER A 99 -8.91 6.25 1.11
CA SER A 99 -8.92 7.17 2.25
C SER A 99 -9.11 6.37 3.55
N LYS A 100 -8.42 6.82 4.60
CA LYS A 100 -8.62 6.26 5.94
C LYS A 100 -9.65 7.10 6.70
N PRO A 101 -10.42 6.51 7.61
CA PRO A 101 -10.39 5.11 7.98
C PRO A 101 -11.10 4.23 6.97
N ILE A 102 -10.63 2.98 6.81
CA ILE A 102 -11.30 2.00 5.97
C ILE A 102 -11.68 0.82 6.86
N SER A 103 -12.94 0.39 6.77
CA SER A 103 -13.42 -0.70 7.61
C SER A 103 -12.86 -2.04 7.13
N PRO A 104 -12.75 -3.04 8.03
CA PRO A 104 -12.30 -4.37 7.62
C PRO A 104 -13.09 -4.96 6.45
N PRO A 105 -14.44 -4.92 6.42
CA PRO A 105 -15.16 -5.41 5.25
C PRO A 105 -14.83 -4.68 3.97
N ASP A 106 -14.70 -3.36 4.04
CA ASP A 106 -14.36 -2.56 2.86
C ASP A 106 -12.94 -2.86 2.39
N LEU A 107 -12.02 -3.05 3.34
CA LEU A 107 -10.65 -3.40 3.01
C LEU A 107 -10.58 -4.75 2.31
N ARG A 108 -11.29 -5.74 2.82
CA ARG A 108 -11.33 -7.06 2.20
C ARG A 108 -11.89 -6.99 0.78
N ALA A 109 -12.96 -6.24 0.59
CA ALA A 109 -13.59 -6.08 -0.73
C ALA A 109 -12.65 -5.37 -1.69
N ALA A 110 -11.97 -4.32 -1.22
CA ALA A 110 -11.05 -3.54 -2.05
C ALA A 110 -9.85 -4.39 -2.48
N VAL A 111 -9.28 -5.17 -1.57
CA VAL A 111 -8.17 -6.07 -1.89
C VAL A 111 -8.62 -7.12 -2.89
N LYS A 112 -9.82 -7.65 -2.71
CA LYS A 112 -10.35 -8.64 -3.62
C LYS A 112 -10.49 -8.09 -5.05
N SER A 113 -10.87 -6.83 -5.19
CA SER A 113 -11.00 -6.23 -6.51
C SER A 113 -9.63 -6.07 -7.20
N ILE A 114 -8.57 -5.89 -6.43
CA ILE A 114 -7.20 -5.84 -6.98
C ILE A 114 -6.73 -7.24 -7.37
N ASN A 115 -7.10 -8.25 -6.56
CA ASN A 115 -6.74 -9.63 -6.83
C ASN A 115 -7.31 -10.12 -8.16
N HIS A 116 -8.40 -9.49 -8.62
CA HIS A 116 -9.00 -9.80 -9.90
C HIS A 116 -9.06 -8.52 -10.75
N PRO A 117 -7.90 -7.92 -11.06
CA PRO A 117 -7.92 -6.65 -11.78
C PRO A 117 -8.37 -6.84 -13.22
N PRO A 118 -8.91 -5.79 -13.84
CA PRO A 118 -9.12 -5.83 -15.27
C PRO A 118 -7.78 -6.03 -15.97
N ALA A 119 -7.83 -6.52 -17.21
CA ALA A 119 -6.62 -6.77 -17.97
C ALA A 119 -5.77 -5.49 -18.01
N ARG A 120 -4.52 -5.60 -17.57
CA ARG A 120 -3.63 -4.46 -17.58
C ARG A 120 -2.89 -4.42 -18.90
N ARG A 121 -2.71 -3.22 -19.38
CA ARG A 121 -1.88 -3.00 -20.55
C ARG A 121 -0.57 -2.41 -20.12
N ASP A 122 0.45 -3.06 -20.50
CA ASP A 122 1.79 -2.60 -20.15
C ASP A 122 2.46 -1.99 -21.33
#